data_46682801a479a4508f7985360accf938
#
_entry.id   46682801a479a4508f7985360accf938
#
_cell.length_a   1.000
_cell.length_b   1.000
_cell.length_c   1.000
_cell.angle_alpha   90.00
_cell.angle_beta   90.00
_cell.angle_gamma   90.00
#
_symmetry.space_group_name_H-M   'P 1'
#
loop_
_entity.id
_entity.type
_entity.pdbx_description
1 polymer ?
#
loop_
_entity_poly.entity_id
_entity_poly.type
_entity_poly.pdbx_seq_one_letter_code
_entity_poly.pdbx_strand_id
1 'polypeptide(L)'
;MNLLGRPTDLEREMMKVREIRAISIVLIVVGAFMFLAGSGVYWLVSDQLKAERITVSEDSDRFAGEQVGGPLTAYQEALMIEKHALDATTGKTYAELDREDPLRIVAMNGSFLRASLFTSVVAFGVSALVAASGLMFILLGWALRRTASLTLVNS
;
A
#
# COMPACT_ATOMS: atom_id res chain seq x y z
N MET A 1 47.58 11.05 -33.41
CA MET A 1 47.88 11.11 -31.98
C MET A 1 47.09 12.28 -31.41
N ASN A 2 45.95 11.98 -30.80
CA ASN A 2 45.01 13.04 -30.34
C ASN A 2 45.44 13.50 -28.93
N LEU A 3 46.24 14.59 -28.87
CA LEU A 3 46.95 15.05 -27.69
C LEU A 3 46.08 15.76 -26.62
N LEU A 4 44.75 15.67 -26.69
CA LEU A 4 43.85 16.40 -25.79
C LEU A 4 42.94 15.54 -24.94
N GLY A 5 43.25 14.26 -24.69
CA GLY A 5 42.56 13.49 -23.65
C GLY A 5 41.02 13.36 -23.77
N ARG A 6 40.46 13.63 -24.95
CA ARG A 6 39.01 13.39 -25.18
C ARG A 6 38.78 11.89 -25.42
N PRO A 7 37.87 11.28 -24.68
CA PRO A 7 37.51 9.89 -24.87
C PRO A 7 37.05 9.67 -26.31
N THR A 8 37.46 8.53 -26.91
CA THR A 8 37.00 8.09 -28.25
C THR A 8 35.50 7.85 -28.22
N ASP A 9 34.83 7.87 -29.36
CA ASP A 9 33.39 7.63 -29.43
C ASP A 9 33.01 6.26 -28.84
N LEU A 10 33.84 5.24 -29.02
CA LEU A 10 33.68 3.92 -28.41
C LEU A 10 33.74 3.96 -26.86
N GLU A 11 34.69 4.72 -26.31
CA GLU A 11 34.80 4.86 -24.85
C GLU A 11 33.58 5.55 -24.24
N ARG A 12 33.05 6.54 -24.96
CA ARG A 12 31.82 7.23 -24.56
C ARG A 12 30.59 6.29 -24.55
N GLU A 13 30.46 5.47 -25.60
CA GLU A 13 29.34 4.50 -25.66
C GLU A 13 29.49 3.41 -24.58
N MET A 14 30.69 2.91 -24.33
CA MET A 14 30.91 1.95 -23.24
C MET A 14 30.63 2.55 -21.86
N MET A 15 30.98 3.83 -21.64
CA MET A 15 30.62 4.53 -20.38
C MET A 15 29.12 4.64 -20.20
N LYS A 16 28.37 5.06 -21.22
CA LYS A 16 26.92 5.14 -21.20
C LYS A 16 26.28 3.78 -20.87
N VAL A 17 26.69 2.71 -21.51
CA VAL A 17 26.19 1.36 -21.26
C VAL A 17 26.46 0.92 -19.82
N ARG A 18 27.64 1.25 -19.27
CA ARG A 18 27.99 0.95 -17.88
C ARG A 18 27.11 1.72 -16.88
N GLU A 19 26.85 3.01 -17.15
CA GLU A 19 25.95 3.83 -16.35
C GLU A 19 24.51 3.30 -16.36
N ILE A 20 23.97 2.97 -17.54
CA ILE A 20 22.65 2.37 -17.68
C ILE A 20 22.54 1.06 -16.92
N ARG A 21 23.56 0.20 -16.98
CA ARG A 21 23.59 -1.04 -16.20
C ARG A 21 23.62 -0.79 -14.69
N ALA A 22 24.40 0.18 -14.23
CA ALA A 22 24.42 0.54 -12.81
C ALA A 22 23.05 1.04 -12.33
N ILE A 23 22.42 1.95 -13.07
CA ILE A 23 21.08 2.46 -12.78
C ILE A 23 20.06 1.32 -12.79
N SER A 24 20.13 0.41 -13.77
CA SER A 24 19.19 -0.72 -13.84
C SER A 24 19.29 -1.65 -12.64
N ILE A 25 20.50 -1.90 -12.13
CA ILE A 25 20.69 -2.71 -10.92
C ILE A 25 20.12 -2.02 -9.69
N VAL A 26 20.39 -0.72 -9.54
CA VAL A 26 19.84 0.07 -8.43
C VAL A 26 18.31 0.03 -8.44
N LEU A 27 17.68 0.24 -9.60
CA LEU A 27 16.23 0.16 -9.74
C LEU A 27 15.68 -1.22 -9.35
N ILE A 28 16.32 -2.31 -9.79
CA ILE A 28 15.89 -3.67 -9.43
C ILE A 28 16.02 -3.90 -7.93
N VAL A 29 17.13 -3.51 -7.32
CA VAL A 29 17.37 -3.73 -5.88
C VAL A 29 16.40 -2.92 -5.04
N VAL A 30 16.23 -1.61 -5.34
CA VAL A 30 15.27 -0.75 -4.64
C VAL A 30 13.84 -1.26 -4.85
N GLY A 31 13.49 -1.63 -6.07
CA GLY A 31 12.18 -2.18 -6.40
C GLY A 31 11.89 -3.49 -5.66
N ALA A 32 12.86 -4.40 -5.57
CA ALA A 32 12.72 -5.63 -4.81
C ALA A 32 12.52 -5.38 -3.32
N PHE A 33 13.29 -4.44 -2.74
CA PHE A 33 13.10 -4.04 -1.35
C PHE A 33 11.71 -3.47 -1.10
N MET A 34 11.24 -2.54 -1.94
CA MET A 34 9.91 -1.94 -1.82
C MET A 34 8.80 -2.99 -1.96
N PHE A 35 8.94 -3.92 -2.92
CA PHE A 35 7.96 -4.99 -3.13
C PHE A 35 7.84 -5.89 -1.90
N LEU A 36 8.97 -6.32 -1.35
CA LEU A 36 8.99 -7.18 -0.16
C LEU A 36 8.47 -6.44 1.08
N ALA A 37 8.89 -5.19 1.28
CA ALA A 37 8.44 -4.38 2.42
C ALA A 37 6.93 -4.11 2.35
N GLY A 38 6.41 -3.67 1.19
CA GLY A 38 4.99 -3.42 1.01
C GLY A 38 4.14 -4.68 1.21
N SER A 39 4.57 -5.82 0.62
CA SER A 39 3.89 -7.10 0.80
C SER A 39 3.93 -7.59 2.26
N GLY A 40 5.05 -7.38 2.94
CA GLY A 40 5.22 -7.75 4.35
C GLY A 40 4.30 -6.94 5.27
N VAL A 41 4.21 -5.62 5.05
CA VAL A 41 3.28 -4.75 5.82
C VAL A 41 1.83 -5.12 5.55
N TYR A 42 1.46 -5.39 4.28
CA TYR A 42 0.12 -5.84 3.93
C TYR A 42 -0.29 -7.11 4.69
N TRP A 43 0.61 -8.10 4.72
CA TRP A 43 0.40 -9.34 5.44
C TRP A 43 0.29 -9.11 6.95
N LEU A 44 1.18 -8.29 7.53
CA LEU A 44 1.17 -7.95 8.95
C LEU A 44 -0.15 -7.32 9.40
N VAL A 45 -0.67 -6.34 8.63
CA VAL A 45 -1.95 -5.69 8.92
C VAL A 45 -3.11 -6.70 8.84
N SER A 46 -3.08 -7.58 7.83
CA SER A 46 -4.08 -8.66 7.70
C SER A 46 -4.07 -9.62 8.89
N ASP A 47 -2.89 -10.01 9.34
CA ASP A 47 -2.74 -10.93 10.46
C ASP A 47 -3.21 -10.30 11.78
N GLN A 48 -2.86 -9.03 12.02
CA GLN A 48 -3.32 -8.29 13.20
C GLN A 48 -4.84 -8.13 13.23
N LEU A 49 -5.47 -7.78 12.10
CA LEU A 49 -6.92 -7.69 12.02
C LEU A 49 -7.60 -9.02 12.31
N LYS A 50 -7.08 -10.12 11.78
CA LYS A 50 -7.61 -11.47 12.06
C LYS A 50 -7.46 -11.86 13.53
N ALA A 51 -6.40 -11.40 14.19
CA ALA A 51 -6.18 -11.66 15.62
C ALA A 51 -7.26 -11.03 16.51
N GLU A 52 -7.84 -9.90 16.08
CA GLU A 52 -8.98 -9.26 16.76
C GLU A 52 -10.28 -10.07 16.68
N ARG A 53 -10.36 -11.07 15.79
CA ARG A 53 -11.52 -11.97 15.58
C ARG A 53 -12.84 -11.23 15.30
N ILE A 54 -12.74 -10.07 14.69
CA ILE A 54 -13.90 -9.29 14.25
C ILE A 54 -14.46 -9.95 13.00
N THR A 55 -15.80 -10.06 12.94
CA THR A 55 -16.56 -10.49 11.76
C THR A 55 -17.41 -9.35 11.25
N VAL A 56 -17.60 -9.30 9.94
CA VAL A 56 -18.55 -8.35 9.33
C VAL A 56 -19.95 -8.65 9.83
N SER A 57 -20.68 -7.63 10.25
CA SER A 57 -22.03 -7.74 10.80
C SER A 57 -22.98 -8.50 9.88
N GLU A 58 -23.85 -9.35 10.46
CA GLU A 58 -24.74 -10.24 9.73
C GLU A 58 -25.79 -9.50 8.86
N ASP A 59 -26.13 -8.25 9.23
CA ASP A 59 -27.06 -7.38 8.50
C ASP A 59 -26.36 -6.56 7.39
N SER A 60 -25.11 -6.90 7.07
CA SER A 60 -24.37 -6.27 5.99
C SER A 60 -24.78 -6.84 4.63
N ASP A 61 -24.92 -5.98 3.62
CA ASP A 61 -25.19 -6.38 2.24
C ASP A 61 -24.03 -7.16 1.59
N ARG A 62 -22.82 -7.06 2.13
CA ARG A 62 -21.60 -7.69 1.61
C ARG A 62 -20.76 -8.26 2.73
N PHE A 63 -20.18 -9.41 2.48
CA PHE A 63 -19.24 -10.07 3.39
C PHE A 63 -19.82 -10.43 4.76
N ALA A 64 -21.17 -10.45 4.91
CA ALA A 64 -21.83 -10.79 6.18
C ALA A 64 -21.25 -12.09 6.78
N GLY A 65 -20.90 -12.04 8.08
CA GLY A 65 -20.29 -13.16 8.79
C GLY A 65 -18.83 -13.48 8.42
N GLU A 66 -18.25 -12.84 7.41
CA GLU A 66 -16.84 -13.05 7.05
C GLU A 66 -15.91 -12.39 8.06
N GLN A 67 -14.78 -13.06 8.33
CA GLN A 67 -13.74 -12.51 9.21
C GLN A 67 -13.09 -11.26 8.58
N VAL A 68 -12.97 -10.20 9.37
CA VAL A 68 -12.25 -8.99 8.96
C VAL A 68 -10.75 -9.28 8.92
N GLY A 69 -10.18 -9.28 7.73
CA GLY A 69 -8.75 -9.56 7.51
C GLY A 69 -8.18 -8.92 6.24
N GLY A 70 -8.98 -8.08 5.57
CA GLY A 70 -8.59 -7.38 4.35
C GLY A 70 -9.23 -6.01 4.22
N PRO A 71 -8.82 -5.21 3.22
CA PRO A 71 -9.30 -3.82 3.11
C PRO A 71 -10.80 -3.73 2.85
N LEU A 72 -11.39 -4.66 2.10
CA LEU A 72 -12.81 -4.63 1.77
C LEU A 72 -13.69 -5.04 2.95
N THR A 73 -13.32 -6.08 3.69
CA THR A 73 -14.04 -6.51 4.89
C THR A 73 -13.91 -5.48 6.01
N ALA A 74 -12.72 -4.87 6.19
CA ALA A 74 -12.52 -3.79 7.16
C ALA A 74 -13.34 -2.54 6.82
N TYR A 75 -13.39 -2.16 5.53
CA TYR A 75 -14.21 -1.04 5.07
C TYR A 75 -15.70 -1.30 5.31
N GLN A 76 -16.18 -2.49 4.95
CA GLN A 76 -17.59 -2.84 5.12
C GLN A 76 -18.01 -2.84 6.59
N GLU A 77 -17.20 -3.45 7.47
CA GLU A 77 -17.50 -3.43 8.91
C GLU A 77 -17.45 -2.02 9.50
N ALA A 78 -16.54 -1.15 9.04
CA ALA A 78 -16.51 0.24 9.46
C ALA A 78 -17.82 0.99 9.12
N LEU A 79 -18.46 0.69 7.98
CA LEU A 79 -19.78 1.24 7.61
C LEU A 79 -20.89 0.68 8.49
N MET A 80 -20.86 -0.61 8.82
CA MET A 80 -21.84 -1.24 9.68
C MET A 80 -21.78 -0.70 11.11
N ILE A 81 -20.58 -0.51 11.65
CA ILE A 81 -20.37 0.12 12.96
C ILE A 81 -20.95 1.54 12.99
N GLU A 82 -20.76 2.33 11.92
CA GLU A 82 -21.38 3.66 11.82
C GLU A 82 -22.90 3.59 11.87
N LYS A 83 -23.49 2.73 11.04
CA LYS A 83 -24.93 2.50 10.98
C LYS A 83 -25.49 2.13 12.37
N HIS A 84 -24.90 1.13 13.01
CA HIS A 84 -25.34 0.66 14.32
C HIS A 84 -25.18 1.74 15.42
N ALA A 85 -24.09 2.51 15.38
CA ALA A 85 -23.87 3.60 16.32
C ALA A 85 -24.93 4.72 16.14
N LEU A 86 -25.24 5.08 14.89
CA LEU A 86 -26.30 6.06 14.59
C LEU A 86 -27.68 5.54 14.98
N ASP A 87 -27.99 4.28 14.68
CA ASP A 87 -29.28 3.67 15.09
C ASP A 87 -29.43 3.68 16.61
N ALA A 88 -28.39 3.34 17.36
CA ALA A 88 -28.39 3.36 18.82
C ALA A 88 -28.50 4.76 19.41
N THR A 89 -28.09 5.81 18.70
CA THR A 89 -28.11 7.21 19.13
C THR A 89 -29.26 8.01 18.51
N THR A 90 -30.25 7.35 17.92
CA THR A 90 -31.37 7.99 17.21
C THR A 90 -30.95 8.96 16.10
N GLY A 91 -29.90 8.57 15.35
CA GLY A 91 -29.31 9.31 14.23
C GLY A 91 -28.34 10.42 14.61
N LYS A 92 -28.00 10.56 15.90
CA LYS A 92 -27.09 11.61 16.38
C LYS A 92 -25.63 11.13 16.41
N THR A 93 -24.75 11.94 15.88
CA THR A 93 -23.30 11.76 16.02
C THR A 93 -22.80 12.13 17.42
N TYR A 94 -21.57 11.76 17.74
CA TYR A 94 -20.93 12.15 19.01
C TYR A 94 -20.95 13.68 19.25
N ALA A 95 -20.79 14.48 18.20
CA ALA A 95 -20.77 15.93 18.30
C ALA A 95 -22.14 16.57 18.58
N GLU A 96 -23.22 15.88 18.20
CA GLU A 96 -24.60 16.35 18.35
C GLU A 96 -25.27 15.94 19.68
N LEU A 97 -24.64 14.99 20.39
CA LEU A 97 -25.12 14.56 21.72
C LEU A 97 -24.65 15.51 22.81
N ASP A 98 -25.51 15.81 23.77
CA ASP A 98 -25.17 16.62 24.93
C ASP A 98 -24.05 15.99 25.76
N ARG A 99 -23.28 16.81 26.47
CA ARG A 99 -22.12 16.35 27.26
C ARG A 99 -22.48 15.33 28.33
N GLU A 100 -23.65 15.45 28.88
CA GLU A 100 -24.20 14.62 29.97
C GLU A 100 -25.00 13.41 29.42
N ASP A 101 -25.18 13.31 28.09
CA ASP A 101 -25.95 12.25 27.47
C ASP A 101 -25.19 10.89 27.58
N PRO A 102 -25.82 9.86 28.21
CA PRO A 102 -25.18 8.55 28.34
C PRO A 102 -24.87 7.86 27.00
N LEU A 103 -25.58 8.23 25.92
CA LEU A 103 -25.35 7.69 24.57
C LEU A 103 -24.02 8.18 23.94
N ARG A 104 -23.39 9.24 24.52
CA ARG A 104 -22.07 9.68 24.05
C ARG A 104 -21.04 8.57 24.12
N ILE A 105 -21.11 7.67 25.09
CA ILE A 105 -20.16 6.54 25.19
C ILE A 105 -20.36 5.60 24.02
N VAL A 106 -21.59 5.32 23.60
CA VAL A 106 -21.90 4.46 22.45
C VAL A 106 -21.37 5.10 21.17
N ALA A 107 -21.68 6.39 20.94
CA ALA A 107 -21.21 7.14 19.77
C ALA A 107 -19.68 7.23 19.72
N MET A 108 -19.02 7.44 20.87
CA MET A 108 -17.57 7.50 20.97
C MET A 108 -16.92 6.15 20.62
N ASN A 109 -17.42 5.06 21.19
CA ASN A 109 -16.91 3.72 20.91
C ASN A 109 -17.07 3.35 19.43
N GLY A 110 -18.24 3.62 18.84
CA GLY A 110 -18.48 3.42 17.41
C GLY A 110 -17.51 4.22 16.55
N SER A 111 -17.30 5.50 16.87
CA SER A 111 -16.35 6.36 16.16
C SER A 111 -14.90 5.86 16.26
N PHE A 112 -14.52 5.36 17.44
CA PHE A 112 -13.17 4.84 17.68
C PHE A 112 -12.90 3.54 16.91
N LEU A 113 -13.83 2.60 16.97
CA LEU A 113 -13.74 1.33 16.21
C LEU A 113 -13.70 1.58 14.70
N ARG A 114 -14.59 2.47 14.22
CA ARG A 114 -14.62 2.89 12.83
C ARG A 114 -13.29 3.51 12.38
N ALA A 115 -12.74 4.44 13.18
CA ALA A 115 -11.45 5.09 12.87
C ALA A 115 -10.31 4.08 12.82
N SER A 116 -10.28 3.08 13.72
CA SER A 116 -9.31 1.99 13.71
C SER A 116 -9.38 1.17 12.43
N LEU A 117 -10.59 0.77 11.99
CA LEU A 117 -10.77 0.02 10.75
C LEU A 117 -10.40 0.84 9.51
N PHE A 118 -10.77 2.12 9.45
CA PHE A 118 -10.34 3.00 8.33
C PHE A 118 -8.83 3.19 8.29
N THR A 119 -8.18 3.28 9.44
CA THR A 119 -6.70 3.33 9.49
C THR A 119 -6.09 2.08 8.88
N SER A 120 -6.66 0.91 9.17
CA SER A 120 -6.25 -0.36 8.56
C SER A 120 -6.47 -0.37 7.05
N VAL A 121 -7.60 0.15 6.56
CA VAL A 121 -7.88 0.28 5.11
C VAL A 121 -6.82 1.16 4.44
N VAL A 122 -6.47 2.30 5.05
CA VAL A 122 -5.41 3.19 4.54
C VAL A 122 -4.05 2.46 4.54
N ALA A 123 -3.73 1.74 5.61
CA ALA A 123 -2.48 0.97 5.70
C ALA A 123 -2.38 -0.10 4.60
N PHE A 124 -3.46 -0.81 4.30
CA PHE A 124 -3.54 -1.71 3.14
C PHE A 124 -3.31 -1.00 1.81
N GLY A 125 -3.93 0.16 1.62
CA GLY A 125 -3.78 0.96 0.39
C GLY A 125 -2.34 1.42 0.18
N VAL A 126 -1.71 1.95 1.23
CA VAL A 126 -0.31 2.41 1.17
C VAL A 126 0.65 1.24 0.94
N SER A 127 0.48 0.12 1.64
CA SER A 127 1.34 -1.06 1.47
C SER A 127 1.22 -1.67 0.07
N ALA A 128 0.01 -1.74 -0.49
CA ALA A 128 -0.23 -2.18 -1.85
C ALA A 128 0.40 -1.22 -2.88
N LEU A 129 0.31 0.10 -2.66
CA LEU A 129 0.96 1.09 -3.52
C LEU A 129 2.48 0.95 -3.52
N VAL A 130 3.08 0.75 -2.34
CA VAL A 130 4.53 0.53 -2.22
C VAL A 130 4.96 -0.75 -2.93
N ALA A 131 4.23 -1.85 -2.77
CA ALA A 131 4.51 -3.11 -3.46
C ALA A 131 4.37 -2.96 -4.99
N ALA A 132 3.31 -2.32 -5.47
CA ALA A 132 3.10 -2.08 -6.90
C ALA A 132 4.19 -1.19 -7.49
N SER A 133 4.60 -0.13 -6.78
CA SER A 133 5.71 0.75 -7.19
C SER A 133 7.03 -0.02 -7.25
N GLY A 134 7.27 -0.90 -6.28
CA GLY A 134 8.44 -1.78 -6.26
C GLY A 134 8.49 -2.69 -7.49
N LEU A 135 7.37 -3.31 -7.85
CA LEU A 135 7.25 -4.14 -9.05
C LEU A 135 7.54 -3.31 -10.32
N MET A 136 7.01 -2.09 -10.40
CA MET A 136 7.27 -1.18 -11.53
C MET A 136 8.77 -0.87 -11.67
N PHE A 137 9.47 -0.59 -10.57
CA PHE A 137 10.92 -0.34 -10.60
C PHE A 137 11.72 -1.57 -11.05
N ILE A 138 11.33 -2.78 -10.63
CA ILE A 138 11.93 -4.03 -11.11
C ILE A 138 11.78 -4.15 -12.62
N LEU A 139 10.56 -3.93 -13.14
CA LEU A 139 10.28 -4.03 -14.58
C LEU A 139 11.05 -2.98 -15.40
N LEU A 140 11.13 -1.74 -14.91
CA LEU A 140 11.88 -0.66 -15.54
C LEU A 140 13.38 -0.99 -15.55
N GLY A 141 13.94 -1.43 -14.42
CA GLY A 141 15.34 -1.84 -14.33
C GLY A 141 15.66 -3.02 -15.25
N TRP A 142 14.76 -3.99 -15.35
CA TRP A 142 14.90 -5.11 -16.28
C TRP A 142 14.88 -4.66 -17.75
N ALA A 143 13.94 -3.78 -18.13
CA ALA A 143 13.84 -3.22 -19.47
C ALA A 143 15.10 -2.44 -19.86
N LEU A 144 15.60 -1.57 -18.98
CA LEU A 144 16.84 -0.81 -19.19
C LEU A 144 18.05 -1.74 -19.37
N ARG A 145 18.14 -2.81 -18.59
CA ARG A 145 19.21 -3.79 -18.70
C ARG A 145 19.18 -4.52 -20.04
N ARG A 146 17.98 -4.84 -20.54
CA ARG A 146 17.80 -5.52 -21.83
C ARG A 146 18.19 -4.60 -22.99
N THR A 147 17.81 -3.33 -22.98
CA THR A 147 18.19 -2.36 -24.03
C THR A 147 19.72 -2.14 -24.06
N ALA A 148 20.34 -1.98 -22.89
CA ALA A 148 21.80 -1.84 -22.80
C ALA A 148 22.59 -3.04 -23.37
N SER A 149 22.02 -4.26 -23.31
CA SER A 149 22.66 -5.45 -23.91
C SER A 149 22.51 -5.53 -25.44
N LEU A 150 21.41 -5.01 -25.99
CA LEU A 150 21.19 -4.99 -27.44
C LEU A 150 22.08 -3.98 -28.17
N THR A 151 22.38 -2.86 -27.52
CA THR A 151 23.29 -1.84 -28.10
C THR A 151 24.68 -2.39 -28.30
N LEU A 152 25.19 -3.28 -27.45
CA LEU A 152 26.51 -3.91 -27.57
C LEU A 152 26.58 -4.99 -28.64
N VAL A 153 25.47 -5.56 -29.10
CA VAL A 153 25.43 -6.61 -30.13
C VAL A 153 25.41 -6.00 -31.54
N ASN A 154 24.95 -4.76 -31.70
CA ASN A 154 24.77 -4.08 -32.98
C ASN A 154 25.88 -3.06 -33.28
N SER A 155 26.88 -2.90 -32.41
CA SER A 155 28.12 -2.10 -32.61
C SER A 155 29.31 -2.97 -32.94
#